data_dc2b182a24edbfcb8ccdf0fea561876b
#
_entry.id   dc2b182a24edbfcb8ccdf0fea561876b
#
_cell.length_a   1.000
_cell.length_b   1.000
_cell.length_c   1.000
_cell.angle_alpha   90.00
_cell.angle_beta   90.00
_cell.angle_gamma   90.00
#
_symmetry.space_group_name_H-M   'P 1'
#
loop_
_entity.id
_entity.type
_entity.pdbx_description
1 polymer ?
#
loop_
_entity_poly.entity_id
_entity_poly.type
_entity_poly.pdbx_seq_one_letter_code
_entity_poly.pdbx_strand_id
1 'polypeptide(L)'
;MANQISQVYGVKNYLDISNWDASINDTIKKNLIDKINTEIEKDYNTHTAVTHYMDKYGFIPPFVLVKILTFGITSRYYGLLKQSDRQAIAKYFKISDKLLKQILKNLTTIRNIAAHSDRLYNYTSKFYLSFKLIDKSYIKSNNITNLYMVIRCMEKLLTEEQYFALYNSINNEIKKMKESIHSISVDKILNKMGFPLNNN
;
A
#
# COMPACT_ATOMS: atom_id res chain seq x y z
N MET A 1 -8.60 8.93 0.83
CA MET A 1 -8.15 9.36 -0.52
C MET A 1 -9.34 9.81 -1.39
N ALA A 2 -10.32 8.96 -1.70
CA ALA A 2 -11.46 9.37 -2.57
C ALA A 2 -12.17 10.64 -2.09
N ASN A 3 -12.51 10.74 -0.81
CA ASN A 3 -13.14 11.94 -0.25
C ASN A 3 -12.29 13.21 -0.43
N GLN A 4 -11.00 13.14 -0.13
CA GLN A 4 -10.08 14.27 -0.32
C GLN A 4 -10.03 14.72 -1.77
N ILE A 5 -9.93 13.78 -2.70
CA ILE A 5 -9.87 14.04 -4.14
C ILE A 5 -11.18 14.66 -4.62
N SER A 6 -12.33 14.12 -4.19
CA SER A 6 -13.64 14.67 -4.54
C SER A 6 -13.85 16.07 -4.02
N GLN A 7 -13.36 16.39 -2.82
CA GLN A 7 -13.47 17.72 -2.24
C GLN A 7 -12.62 18.76 -2.98
N VAL A 8 -11.43 18.39 -3.43
CA VAL A 8 -10.47 19.34 -4.05
C VAL A 8 -10.75 19.50 -5.55
N TYR A 9 -11.00 18.42 -6.28
CA TYR A 9 -11.10 18.41 -7.74
C TYR A 9 -12.51 18.15 -8.27
N GLY A 10 -13.47 17.95 -7.38
CA GLY A 10 -14.82 17.52 -7.74
C GLY A 10 -14.86 16.05 -8.15
N VAL A 11 -16.07 15.59 -8.49
CA VAL A 11 -16.31 14.18 -8.80
C VAL A 11 -16.00 13.82 -10.25
N LYS A 12 -15.79 14.80 -11.13
CA LYS A 12 -15.60 14.61 -12.57
C LYS A 12 -14.15 14.80 -13.04
N ASN A 13 -13.47 15.84 -12.56
CA ASN A 13 -12.18 16.28 -13.13
C ASN A 13 -10.95 15.75 -12.40
N TYR A 14 -11.09 14.82 -11.49
CA TYR A 14 -10.02 14.33 -10.63
C TYR A 14 -8.93 13.52 -11.37
N LEU A 15 -9.19 13.07 -12.61
CA LEU A 15 -8.22 12.40 -13.48
C LEU A 15 -7.53 13.37 -14.45
N ASP A 16 -7.86 14.66 -14.43
CA ASP A 16 -7.15 15.63 -15.24
C ASP A 16 -5.69 15.73 -14.76
N ILE A 17 -4.76 15.52 -15.68
CA ILE A 17 -3.30 15.52 -15.38
C ILE A 17 -2.79 16.88 -14.88
N SER A 18 -3.49 17.98 -15.18
CA SER A 18 -3.18 19.33 -14.67
C SER A 18 -3.37 19.43 -13.15
N ASN A 19 -4.19 18.56 -12.58
CA ASN A 19 -4.45 18.45 -11.15
C ASN A 19 -3.37 17.68 -10.39
N TRP A 20 -2.43 17.04 -11.10
CA TRP A 20 -1.39 16.22 -10.49
C TRP A 20 -0.08 16.99 -10.34
N ASP A 21 0.90 16.40 -9.65
CA ASP A 21 2.20 17.01 -9.39
C ASP A 21 2.92 17.37 -10.69
N ALA A 22 3.15 18.69 -10.91
CA ALA A 22 3.74 19.23 -12.13
C ALA A 22 5.19 18.76 -12.34
N SER A 23 5.91 18.36 -11.28
CA SER A 23 7.28 17.84 -11.37
C SER A 23 7.38 16.46 -12.00
N ILE A 24 6.24 15.76 -12.15
CA ILE A 24 6.19 14.40 -12.69
C ILE A 24 5.91 14.45 -14.20
N ASN A 25 6.70 13.68 -14.95
CA ASN A 25 6.58 13.58 -16.40
C ASN A 25 5.15 13.14 -16.81
N ASP A 26 4.59 13.84 -17.81
CA ASP A 26 3.23 13.61 -18.29
C ASP A 26 3.04 12.23 -18.91
N THR A 27 4.06 11.61 -19.46
CA THR A 27 4.00 10.22 -19.93
C THR A 27 3.69 9.25 -18.79
N ILE A 28 4.27 9.47 -17.61
CA ILE A 28 3.99 8.65 -16.42
C ILE A 28 2.54 8.82 -15.97
N LYS A 29 2.03 10.05 -16.01
CA LYS A 29 0.65 10.37 -15.67
C LYS A 29 -0.33 9.73 -16.66
N LYS A 30 -0.11 9.88 -17.97
CA LYS A 30 -0.92 9.28 -19.03
C LYS A 30 -0.95 7.76 -18.91
N ASN A 31 0.20 7.11 -18.72
CA ASN A 31 0.27 5.67 -18.52
C ASN A 31 -0.53 5.17 -17.30
N LEU A 32 -0.72 6.00 -16.27
CA LEU A 32 -1.58 5.64 -15.15
C LEU A 32 -3.06 5.80 -15.51
N ILE A 33 -3.42 6.87 -16.24
CA ILE A 33 -4.80 7.08 -16.73
C ILE A 33 -5.21 5.92 -17.62
N ASP A 34 -4.36 5.50 -18.56
CA ASP A 34 -4.63 4.36 -19.45
C ASP A 34 -4.93 3.09 -18.65
N LYS A 35 -4.16 2.84 -17.59
CA LYS A 35 -4.43 1.70 -16.69
C LYS A 35 -5.74 1.84 -15.94
N ILE A 36 -6.09 3.04 -15.49
CA ILE A 36 -7.36 3.30 -14.81
C ILE A 36 -8.51 3.06 -15.78
N ASN A 37 -8.41 3.56 -17.02
CA ASN A 37 -9.41 3.34 -18.06
C ASN A 37 -9.58 1.85 -18.39
N THR A 38 -8.47 1.10 -18.47
CA THR A 38 -8.53 -0.36 -18.66
C THR A 38 -9.30 -1.07 -17.53
N GLU A 39 -9.12 -0.67 -16.28
CA GLU A 39 -9.91 -1.26 -15.17
C GLU A 39 -11.39 -0.83 -15.26
N ILE A 40 -11.67 0.41 -15.67
CA ILE A 40 -13.05 0.87 -15.89
C ILE A 40 -13.72 0.06 -16.99
N GLU A 41 -13.08 -0.11 -18.14
CA GLU A 41 -13.59 -0.89 -19.27
C GLU A 41 -13.86 -2.35 -18.89
N LYS A 42 -12.93 -2.94 -18.15
CA LYS A 42 -13.05 -4.32 -17.67
C LYS A 42 -14.25 -4.53 -16.75
N ASP A 43 -14.54 -3.56 -15.88
CA ASP A 43 -15.62 -3.64 -14.90
C ASP A 43 -16.95 -3.02 -15.40
N TYR A 44 -16.97 -2.42 -16.59
CA TYR A 44 -18.14 -1.72 -17.13
C TYR A 44 -19.41 -2.57 -17.16
N ASN A 45 -19.32 -3.82 -17.61
CA ASN A 45 -20.48 -4.72 -17.69
C ASN A 45 -20.69 -5.62 -16.46
N THR A 46 -19.76 -5.61 -15.52
CA THR A 46 -19.76 -6.54 -14.38
C THR A 46 -20.03 -5.86 -13.04
N HIS A 47 -19.70 -4.58 -12.93
CA HIS A 47 -19.84 -3.83 -11.69
C HIS A 47 -20.97 -2.81 -11.78
N THR A 48 -22.11 -3.09 -11.15
CA THR A 48 -23.36 -2.30 -11.24
C THR A 48 -23.17 -0.79 -11.09
N ALA A 49 -22.32 -0.34 -10.14
CA ALA A 49 -22.09 1.09 -9.95
C ALA A 49 -21.26 1.70 -11.10
N VAL A 50 -20.33 0.96 -11.70
CA VAL A 50 -19.55 1.42 -12.85
C VAL A 50 -20.49 1.62 -14.04
N THR A 51 -21.27 0.61 -14.38
CA THR A 51 -22.29 0.67 -15.45
C THR A 51 -23.23 1.85 -15.22
N HIS A 52 -23.82 1.96 -14.02
CA HIS A 52 -24.76 3.04 -13.72
C HIS A 52 -24.15 4.44 -13.92
N TYR A 53 -22.94 4.68 -13.43
CA TYR A 53 -22.34 6.02 -13.53
C TYR A 53 -21.86 6.32 -14.96
N MET A 54 -21.34 5.33 -15.67
CA MET A 54 -20.94 5.51 -17.08
C MET A 54 -22.15 5.79 -17.98
N ASP A 55 -23.22 5.00 -17.87
CA ASP A 55 -24.41 5.15 -18.72
C ASP A 55 -25.15 6.47 -18.44
N LYS A 56 -25.27 6.83 -17.16
CA LYS A 56 -26.09 8.00 -16.79
C LYS A 56 -25.32 9.30 -16.84
N TYR A 57 -24.02 9.30 -16.54
CA TYR A 57 -23.23 10.52 -16.34
C TYR A 57 -21.99 10.61 -17.22
N GLY A 58 -21.59 9.52 -17.89
CA GLY A 58 -20.41 9.46 -18.74
C GLY A 58 -19.06 9.54 -17.99
N PHE A 59 -19.07 9.38 -16.67
CA PHE A 59 -17.87 9.37 -15.84
C PHE A 59 -18.09 8.58 -14.55
N ILE A 60 -17.00 8.15 -13.93
CA ILE A 60 -17.02 7.43 -12.64
C ILE A 60 -16.50 8.34 -11.53
N PRO A 61 -17.27 8.55 -10.43
CA PRO A 61 -16.79 9.35 -9.31
C PRO A 61 -15.71 8.62 -8.50
N PRO A 62 -14.81 9.35 -7.78
CA PRO A 62 -13.68 8.76 -7.07
C PRO A 62 -14.05 7.65 -6.07
N PHE A 63 -15.21 7.73 -5.42
CA PHE A 63 -15.66 6.74 -4.45
C PHE A 63 -16.11 5.40 -5.10
N VAL A 64 -16.49 5.41 -6.39
CA VAL A 64 -16.72 4.19 -7.17
C VAL A 64 -15.40 3.69 -7.72
N LEU A 65 -14.57 4.58 -8.28
CA LEU A 65 -13.29 4.22 -8.86
C LEU A 65 -12.40 3.43 -7.88
N VAL A 66 -12.29 3.87 -6.63
CA VAL A 66 -11.43 3.18 -5.64
C VAL A 66 -11.85 1.74 -5.33
N LYS A 67 -13.08 1.34 -5.67
CA LYS A 67 -13.57 -0.03 -5.47
C LYS A 67 -13.07 -1.00 -6.53
N ILE A 68 -12.79 -0.50 -7.73
CA ILE A 68 -12.35 -1.31 -8.87
C ILE A 68 -10.84 -1.24 -9.11
N LEU A 69 -10.16 -0.23 -8.56
CA LEU A 69 -8.72 -0.12 -8.71
C LEU A 69 -7.96 -1.16 -7.91
N THR A 70 -6.94 -1.74 -8.54
CA THR A 70 -5.99 -2.56 -7.80
C THR A 70 -5.22 -1.71 -6.79
N PHE A 71 -4.73 -2.34 -5.71
CA PHE A 71 -3.91 -1.66 -4.70
C PHE A 71 -2.67 -0.97 -5.32
N GLY A 72 -2.07 -1.60 -6.33
CA GLY A 72 -0.91 -1.05 -7.04
C GLY A 72 -1.24 0.23 -7.83
N ILE A 73 -2.40 0.28 -8.50
CA ILE A 73 -2.87 1.48 -9.20
C ILE A 73 -3.18 2.58 -8.18
N THR A 74 -3.87 2.26 -7.09
CA THR A 74 -4.18 3.21 -6.01
C THR A 74 -2.90 3.79 -5.38
N SER A 75 -1.89 2.97 -5.12
CA SER A 75 -0.58 3.40 -4.61
C SER A 75 0.14 4.35 -5.60
N ARG A 76 0.10 4.05 -6.89
CA ARG A 76 0.67 4.92 -7.94
C ARG A 76 -0.08 6.24 -8.03
N TYR A 77 -1.41 6.19 -8.00
CA TYR A 77 -2.25 7.39 -8.04
C TYR A 77 -1.92 8.33 -6.87
N TYR A 78 -1.87 7.80 -5.64
CA TYR A 78 -1.39 8.58 -4.49
C TYR A 78 -0.03 9.25 -4.77
N GLY A 79 0.89 8.52 -5.36
CA GLY A 79 2.24 9.01 -5.67
C GLY A 79 2.31 10.13 -6.70
N LEU A 80 1.26 10.30 -7.54
CA LEU A 80 1.17 11.35 -8.59
C LEU A 80 0.40 12.59 -8.13
N LEU A 81 -0.32 12.54 -7.01
CA LEU A 81 -1.03 13.71 -6.46
C LEU A 81 -0.06 14.84 -6.10
N LYS A 82 -0.53 16.08 -6.10
CA LYS A 82 0.21 17.23 -5.56
C LYS A 82 0.62 16.96 -4.11
N GLN A 83 1.72 17.55 -3.70
CA GLN A 83 2.23 17.33 -2.33
C GLN A 83 1.21 17.73 -1.26
N SER A 84 0.47 18.82 -1.45
CA SER A 84 -0.60 19.27 -0.56
C SER A 84 -1.65 18.19 -0.32
N ASP A 85 -2.09 17.52 -1.40
CA ASP A 85 -3.11 16.48 -1.31
C ASP A 85 -2.58 15.21 -0.65
N ARG A 86 -1.33 14.84 -0.98
CA ARG A 86 -0.66 13.73 -0.28
C ARG A 86 -0.53 13.99 1.21
N GLN A 87 -0.19 15.22 1.60
CA GLN A 87 -0.10 15.63 3.01
C GLN A 87 -1.47 15.59 3.70
N ALA A 88 -2.53 16.09 3.05
CA ALA A 88 -3.88 16.04 3.60
C ALA A 88 -4.34 14.59 3.83
N ILE A 89 -4.06 13.67 2.89
CA ILE A 89 -4.36 12.25 3.04
C ILE A 89 -3.50 11.61 4.14
N ALA A 90 -2.20 11.88 4.19
CA ALA A 90 -1.28 11.29 5.16
C ALA A 90 -1.55 11.76 6.60
N LYS A 91 -2.07 12.97 6.76
CA LYS A 91 -2.50 13.52 8.05
C LYS A 91 -3.56 12.65 8.73
N TYR A 92 -4.44 12.03 7.97
CA TYR A 92 -5.43 11.09 8.49
C TYR A 92 -4.78 9.90 9.22
N PHE A 93 -3.62 9.46 8.75
CA PHE A 93 -2.83 8.38 9.35
C PHE A 93 -1.77 8.89 10.35
N LYS A 94 -1.73 10.21 10.63
CA LYS A 94 -0.75 10.86 11.53
C LYS A 94 0.72 10.59 11.13
N ILE A 95 0.99 10.47 9.83
CA ILE A 95 2.33 10.27 9.27
C ILE A 95 2.61 11.28 8.14
N SER A 96 3.88 11.38 7.71
CA SER A 96 4.24 12.22 6.56
C SER A 96 3.79 11.61 5.23
N ASP A 97 3.55 12.47 4.23
CA ASP A 97 3.22 12.04 2.86
C ASP A 97 4.31 11.17 2.24
N LYS A 98 5.58 11.49 2.52
CA LYS A 98 6.75 10.70 2.08
C LYS A 98 6.72 9.29 2.68
N LEU A 99 6.45 9.18 3.99
CA LEU A 99 6.38 7.89 4.67
C LEU A 99 5.20 7.07 4.15
N LEU A 100 4.01 7.67 3.99
CA LEU A 100 2.87 6.96 3.42
C LEU A 100 3.17 6.44 2.01
N LYS A 101 3.80 7.24 1.15
CA LYS A 101 4.23 6.82 -0.19
C LYS A 101 5.19 5.63 -0.15
N GLN A 102 6.14 5.62 0.79
CA GLN A 102 7.08 4.50 0.99
C GLN A 102 6.34 3.23 1.46
N ILE A 103 5.43 3.36 2.43
CA ILE A 103 4.64 2.23 2.95
C ILE A 103 3.79 1.63 1.83
N LEU A 104 3.03 2.44 1.08
CA LEU A 104 2.16 1.95 0.01
C LEU A 104 2.94 1.21 -1.08
N LYS A 105 4.13 1.68 -1.46
CA LYS A 105 5.00 0.99 -2.42
C LYS A 105 5.45 -0.38 -1.91
N ASN A 106 5.89 -0.45 -0.65
CA ASN A 106 6.33 -1.70 -0.04
C ASN A 106 5.18 -2.71 0.09
N LEU A 107 4.01 -2.25 0.56
CA LEU A 107 2.80 -3.09 0.65
C LEU A 107 2.37 -3.62 -0.72
N THR A 108 2.44 -2.80 -1.77
CA THR A 108 2.16 -3.24 -3.15
C THR A 108 3.08 -4.38 -3.56
N THR A 109 4.38 -4.27 -3.25
CA THR A 109 5.36 -5.31 -3.60
C THR A 109 5.09 -6.60 -2.83
N ILE A 110 4.89 -6.53 -1.51
CA ILE A 110 4.60 -7.70 -0.67
C ILE A 110 3.30 -8.37 -1.10
N ARG A 111 2.24 -7.59 -1.35
CA ARG A 111 0.96 -8.11 -1.84
C ARG A 111 1.13 -8.87 -3.15
N ASN A 112 1.92 -8.34 -4.09
CA ASN A 112 2.14 -9.01 -5.37
C ASN A 112 2.94 -10.31 -5.20
N ILE A 113 4.02 -10.30 -4.39
CA ILE A 113 4.78 -11.50 -4.06
C ILE A 113 3.86 -12.57 -3.44
N ALA A 114 3.05 -12.19 -2.46
CA ALA A 114 2.12 -13.10 -1.81
C ALA A 114 1.04 -13.65 -2.78
N ALA A 115 0.51 -12.80 -3.66
CA ALA A 115 -0.50 -13.21 -4.65
C ALA A 115 0.03 -14.19 -5.70
N HIS A 116 1.35 -14.19 -5.97
CA HIS A 116 2.01 -15.12 -6.88
C HIS A 116 2.63 -16.33 -6.14
N SER A 117 2.37 -16.47 -4.83
CA SER A 117 2.93 -17.54 -4.00
C SER A 117 4.46 -17.57 -3.97
N ASP A 118 5.08 -16.42 -4.20
CA ASP A 118 6.53 -16.26 -4.16
C ASP A 118 7.06 -16.15 -2.72
N ARG A 119 8.37 -16.29 -2.56
CA ARG A 119 9.03 -16.34 -1.25
C ARG A 119 9.11 -14.98 -0.57
N LEU A 120 8.54 -14.88 0.63
CA LEU A 120 8.59 -13.67 1.48
C LEU A 120 9.64 -13.73 2.60
N TYR A 121 10.12 -14.93 3.00
CA TYR A 121 10.98 -15.08 4.17
C TYR A 121 12.32 -14.35 4.06
N ASN A 122 12.84 -14.14 2.85
CA ASN A 122 14.06 -13.38 2.59
C ASN A 122 13.79 -12.06 1.87
N TYR A 123 12.57 -11.54 2.00
CA TYR A 123 12.17 -10.31 1.34
C TYR A 123 13.08 -9.14 1.73
N THR A 124 13.59 -8.47 0.74
CA THR A 124 14.34 -7.22 0.85
C THR A 124 13.78 -6.24 -0.17
N SER A 125 13.29 -5.12 0.31
CA SER A 125 12.69 -4.12 -0.55
C SER A 125 13.75 -3.31 -1.29
N LYS A 126 13.46 -3.01 -2.56
CA LYS A 126 14.17 -1.99 -3.35
C LYS A 126 13.77 -0.55 -2.93
N PHE A 127 12.72 -0.40 -2.14
CA PHE A 127 12.20 0.89 -1.70
C PHE A 127 12.55 1.11 -0.24
N TYR A 128 13.40 2.10 -0.01
CA TYR A 128 13.76 2.51 1.35
C TYR A 128 12.52 2.91 2.16
N LEU A 129 12.49 2.49 3.40
CA LEU A 129 11.47 2.83 4.36
C LEU A 129 12.12 3.54 5.56
N SER A 130 11.71 4.76 5.84
CA SER A 130 12.19 5.54 6.99
C SER A 130 11.65 4.99 8.31
N PHE A 131 12.06 3.77 8.67
CA PHE A 131 11.48 3.02 9.78
C PHE A 131 11.72 3.69 11.15
N LYS A 132 12.78 4.47 11.32
CA LYS A 132 13.00 5.29 12.52
C LYS A 132 11.85 6.25 12.84
N LEU A 133 11.04 6.60 11.85
CA LEU A 133 9.83 7.42 12.05
C LEU A 133 8.66 6.62 12.66
N ILE A 134 8.76 5.29 12.67
CA ILE A 134 7.74 4.37 13.18
C ILE A 134 8.19 3.80 14.53
N ASP A 135 9.43 3.36 14.60
CA ASP A 135 10.02 2.79 15.81
C ASP A 135 11.42 3.40 16.06
N LYS A 136 11.50 4.29 17.05
CA LYS A 136 12.75 4.96 17.42
C LYS A 136 13.78 4.01 18.06
N SER A 137 13.31 2.91 18.63
CA SER A 137 14.18 1.91 19.29
C SER A 137 14.86 0.97 18.29
N TYR A 138 14.43 0.95 17.05
CA TYR A 138 14.96 0.07 16.03
C TYR A 138 16.31 0.57 15.51
N ILE A 139 17.39 -0.03 16.01
CA ILE A 139 18.80 0.34 15.70
C ILE A 139 19.42 -0.65 14.70
N LYS A 140 18.72 -1.21 13.76
CA LYS A 140 19.38 -2.02 12.74
C LYS A 140 20.09 -1.11 11.73
N SER A 141 21.41 -1.23 11.67
CA SER A 141 22.34 -0.34 10.96
C SER A 141 22.29 -0.41 9.44
N ASN A 142 21.48 -1.26 8.85
CA ASN A 142 21.40 -1.43 7.42
C ASN A 142 20.10 -0.78 6.89
N ASN A 143 20.21 0.11 5.93
CA ASN A 143 19.08 0.75 5.21
C ASN A 143 18.22 -0.26 4.39
N ILE A 144 18.09 -1.48 4.89
CA ILE A 144 17.38 -2.56 4.23
C ILE A 144 15.98 -2.66 4.82
N THR A 145 14.98 -2.47 4.00
CA THR A 145 13.58 -2.69 4.38
C THR A 145 13.25 -4.17 4.25
N ASN A 146 12.99 -4.84 5.36
CA ASN A 146 12.60 -6.25 5.44
C ASN A 146 11.09 -6.41 5.70
N LEU A 147 10.60 -7.66 5.71
CA LEU A 147 9.20 -7.98 5.90
C LEU A 147 8.65 -7.47 7.25
N TYR A 148 9.40 -7.68 8.34
CA TYR A 148 8.99 -7.20 9.67
C TYR A 148 8.76 -5.69 9.72
N MET A 149 9.65 -4.91 9.11
CA MET A 149 9.50 -3.45 9.05
C MET A 149 8.22 -3.04 8.34
N VAL A 150 7.85 -3.71 7.25
CA VAL A 150 6.61 -3.40 6.51
C VAL A 150 5.38 -3.80 7.32
N ILE A 151 5.40 -4.95 7.99
CA ILE A 151 4.32 -5.38 8.90
C ILE A 151 4.12 -4.34 10.02
N ARG A 152 5.20 -3.88 10.66
CA ARG A 152 5.13 -2.85 11.70
C ARG A 152 4.54 -1.52 11.18
N CYS A 153 4.78 -1.18 9.90
CA CYS A 153 4.18 0.01 9.31
C CYS A 153 2.66 -0.08 9.18
N MET A 154 2.09 -1.29 9.12
CA MET A 154 0.64 -1.46 9.05
C MET A 154 -0.07 -0.98 10.31
N GLU A 155 0.61 -0.92 11.46
CA GLU A 155 0.11 -0.28 12.69
C GLU A 155 -0.37 1.17 12.45
N LYS A 156 0.26 1.90 11.52
CA LYS A 156 -0.11 3.28 11.20
C LYS A 156 -1.29 3.39 10.23
N LEU A 157 -1.65 2.31 9.57
CA LEU A 157 -2.71 2.30 8.54
C LEU A 157 -3.98 1.60 9.00
N LEU A 158 -3.88 0.71 9.98
CA LEU A 158 -4.98 -0.11 10.49
C LEU A 158 -5.56 0.49 11.78
N THR A 159 -6.79 0.13 12.11
CA THR A 159 -7.32 0.34 13.46
C THR A 159 -6.60 -0.58 14.46
N GLU A 160 -6.67 -0.27 15.75
CA GLU A 160 -6.07 -1.11 16.80
C GLU A 160 -6.57 -2.56 16.72
N GLU A 161 -7.88 -2.74 16.52
CA GLU A 161 -8.50 -4.07 16.39
C GLU A 161 -7.97 -4.82 15.17
N GLN A 162 -7.88 -4.16 14.01
CA GLN A 162 -7.36 -4.76 12.79
C GLN A 162 -5.88 -5.12 12.94
N TYR A 163 -5.09 -4.25 13.56
CA TYR A 163 -3.66 -4.53 13.78
C TYR A 163 -3.47 -5.67 14.78
N PHE A 164 -4.27 -5.73 15.84
CA PHE A 164 -4.25 -6.83 16.80
C PHE A 164 -4.61 -8.18 16.15
N ALA A 165 -5.63 -8.19 15.30
CA ALA A 165 -6.00 -9.40 14.53
C ALA A 165 -4.87 -9.85 13.60
N LEU A 166 -4.21 -8.93 12.91
CA LEU A 166 -3.04 -9.22 12.07
C LEU A 166 -1.88 -9.78 12.91
N TYR A 167 -1.56 -9.15 14.04
CA TYR A 167 -0.49 -9.58 14.95
C TYR A 167 -0.72 -11.00 15.47
N ASN A 168 -1.95 -11.31 15.91
CA ASN A 168 -2.32 -12.64 16.36
C ASN A 168 -2.22 -13.68 15.23
N SER A 169 -2.64 -13.35 14.03
CA SER A 169 -2.51 -14.23 12.87
C SER A 169 -1.05 -14.55 12.56
N ILE A 170 -0.17 -13.56 12.61
CA ILE A 170 1.27 -13.75 12.40
C ILE A 170 1.87 -14.63 13.49
N ASN A 171 1.55 -14.39 14.76
CA ASN A 171 2.05 -15.20 15.87
C ASN A 171 1.59 -16.66 15.77
N ASN A 172 0.35 -16.90 15.36
CA ASN A 172 -0.16 -18.24 15.12
C ASN A 172 0.60 -18.97 14.01
N GLU A 173 0.90 -18.28 12.90
CA GLU A 173 1.71 -18.86 11.83
C GLU A 173 3.16 -19.13 12.27
N ILE A 174 3.77 -18.23 13.06
CA ILE A 174 5.10 -18.47 13.67
C ILE A 174 5.06 -19.70 14.58
N LYS A 175 4.02 -19.87 15.38
CA LYS A 175 3.84 -21.05 16.24
C LYS A 175 3.77 -22.33 15.40
N LYS A 176 2.92 -22.38 14.36
CA LYS A 176 2.84 -23.50 13.43
C LYS A 176 4.19 -23.82 12.78
N MET A 177 4.93 -22.79 12.36
CA MET A 177 6.28 -22.97 11.82
C MET A 177 7.20 -23.68 12.83
N LYS A 178 7.17 -23.27 14.11
CA LYS A 178 7.99 -23.89 15.17
C LYS A 178 7.62 -25.35 15.43
N GLU A 179 6.34 -25.70 15.27
CA GLU A 179 5.82 -27.05 15.45
C GLU A 179 6.11 -27.98 14.26
N SER A 180 6.20 -27.43 13.03
CA SER A 180 6.31 -28.23 11.81
C SER A 180 7.69 -28.24 11.17
N ILE A 181 8.54 -27.28 11.43
CA ILE A 181 9.87 -27.17 10.80
C ILE A 181 10.95 -27.66 11.80
N HIS A 182 11.53 -28.83 11.49
CA HIS A 182 12.60 -29.43 12.32
C HIS A 182 13.97 -29.48 11.61
N SER A 183 13.99 -29.27 10.29
CA SER A 183 15.22 -29.38 9.47
C SER A 183 16.12 -28.14 9.54
N ILE A 184 15.55 -26.98 9.93
CA ILE A 184 16.24 -25.71 10.06
C ILE A 184 15.69 -24.93 11.25
N SER A 185 16.54 -24.16 11.95
CA SER A 185 16.09 -23.31 13.03
C SER A 185 15.12 -22.24 12.53
N VAL A 186 13.91 -22.21 13.09
CA VAL A 186 12.89 -21.20 12.77
C VAL A 186 13.39 -19.80 13.15
N ASP A 187 14.20 -19.65 14.18
CA ASP A 187 14.79 -18.36 14.57
C ASP A 187 15.72 -17.80 13.48
N LYS A 188 16.43 -18.65 12.73
CA LYS A 188 17.20 -18.20 11.56
C LYS A 188 16.31 -17.66 10.45
N ILE A 189 15.13 -18.27 10.24
CA ILE A 189 14.13 -17.79 9.26
C ILE A 189 13.58 -16.44 9.73
N LEU A 190 13.12 -16.35 10.96
CA LEU A 190 12.57 -15.13 11.56
C LEU A 190 13.58 -13.97 11.53
N ASN A 191 14.85 -14.26 11.82
CA ASN A 191 15.92 -13.25 11.74
C ASN A 191 16.10 -12.72 10.30
N LYS A 192 16.03 -13.58 9.28
CA LYS A 192 16.06 -13.16 7.87
C LYS A 192 14.84 -12.30 7.50
N MET A 193 13.68 -12.59 8.04
CA MET A 193 12.47 -11.80 7.88
C MET A 193 12.53 -10.46 8.65
N GLY A 194 13.51 -10.30 9.54
CA GLY A 194 13.74 -9.10 10.35
C GLY A 194 13.05 -9.09 11.69
N PHE A 195 12.38 -10.16 12.10
CA PHE A 195 11.78 -10.25 13.42
C PHE A 195 12.84 -10.19 14.50
N PRO A 196 12.60 -9.46 15.61
CA PRO A 196 13.49 -9.49 16.77
C PRO A 196 13.50 -10.91 17.33
N LEU A 197 14.71 -11.44 17.57
CA LEU A 197 14.85 -12.66 18.35
C LEU A 197 14.61 -12.29 19.80
N ASN A 198 13.66 -12.96 20.45
CA ASN A 198 13.58 -12.89 21.91
C ASN A 198 14.85 -13.53 22.45
N ASN A 199 15.78 -12.72 22.91
CA ASN A 199 16.86 -13.19 23.76
C ASN A 199 16.17 -13.61 25.08
N ASN A 200 15.87 -14.89 25.22
CA ASN A 200 15.57 -15.50 26.51
C ASN A 200 16.85 -15.49 27.35
#